data_9bfbea1cc9afed09e87e0c451b344f9c
#
_entry.id   9bfbea1cc9afed09e87e0c451b344f9c
#
_cell.length_a   1.000
_cell.length_b   1.000
_cell.length_c   1.000
_cell.angle_alpha   90.00
_cell.angle_beta   90.00
_cell.angle_gamma   90.00
#
_symmetry.space_group_name_H-M   'P 1'
#
loop_
_entity.id
_entity.type
_entity.pdbx_description
1 polymer ?
#
loop_
_entity_poly.entity_id
_entity_poly.type
_entity_poly.pdbx_seq_one_letter_code
_entity_poly.pdbx_strand_id
1 'polypeptide(L)'
;MDLKPAHVVVPAAHITRDEVGELFERKGISKEIGNHDPTYLTQWARYSLRQEFIEAEAGMTGCNFGVAATGDCVVCTNEGNADMSTSIPKLHIVSMGIDKVVPNYESLAVFQRLLIRSATGQPSVAFTSQFRKARPGGEMHVILVDNGRSDIIANPVHWRTAKCIRCGACMNTCPVYRRSMGYSYSYFIP
;
A
#
# COMPACT_ATOMS: atom_id res chain seq x y z
N MET A 1 -20.20 1.67 3.71
CA MET A 1 -20.05 3.01 3.13
C MET A 1 -19.44 2.85 1.75
N ASP A 2 -20.15 3.33 0.74
CA ASP A 2 -19.60 3.40 -0.64
C ASP A 2 -18.84 4.73 -0.82
N LEU A 3 -17.77 4.89 -0.05
CA LEU A 3 -16.95 6.10 -0.08
C LEU A 3 -15.78 5.92 -1.04
N LYS A 4 -15.63 6.88 -1.95
CA LYS A 4 -14.47 6.92 -2.85
C LYS A 4 -13.21 7.27 -2.07
N PRO A 5 -12.05 6.70 -2.42
CA PRO A 5 -10.79 7.06 -1.80
C PRO A 5 -10.46 8.54 -2.05
N ALA A 6 -10.05 9.25 -0.99
CA ALA A 6 -9.72 10.67 -1.07
C ALA A 6 -8.24 10.93 -1.38
N HIS A 7 -7.36 9.97 -1.12
CA HIS A 7 -5.91 10.10 -1.30
C HIS A 7 -5.29 8.78 -1.72
N VAL A 8 -4.22 8.82 -2.51
CA VAL A 8 -3.54 7.62 -3.02
C VAL A 8 -2.80 6.85 -1.91
N VAL A 9 -2.25 7.55 -0.93
CA VAL A 9 -1.48 6.95 0.18
C VAL A 9 -2.34 6.75 1.43
N VAL A 10 -3.27 7.68 1.70
CA VAL A 10 -4.17 7.64 2.86
C VAL A 10 -5.63 7.73 2.38
N PRO A 11 -6.18 6.66 1.82
CA PRO A 11 -7.48 6.70 1.14
C PRO A 11 -8.65 7.18 2.00
N ALA A 12 -8.59 6.90 3.30
CA ALA A 12 -9.65 7.22 4.28
C ALA A 12 -9.38 8.49 5.09
N ALA A 13 -8.43 9.35 4.68
CA ALA A 13 -8.04 10.55 5.44
C ALA A 13 -9.17 11.57 5.68
N HIS A 14 -10.25 11.49 4.91
CA HIS A 14 -11.43 12.35 5.03
C HIS A 14 -12.48 11.82 6.02
N ILE A 15 -12.32 10.60 6.52
CA ILE A 15 -13.26 9.97 7.45
C ILE A 15 -12.82 10.30 8.88
N THR A 16 -13.74 10.84 9.66
CA THR A 16 -13.49 11.17 11.06
C THR A 16 -13.53 9.92 11.94
N ARG A 17 -12.89 9.99 13.11
CA ARG A 17 -12.95 8.91 14.11
C ARG A 17 -14.38 8.57 14.53
N ASP A 18 -15.26 9.56 14.57
CA ASP A 18 -16.65 9.38 14.99
C ASP A 18 -17.43 8.59 13.92
N GLU A 19 -17.24 8.91 12.64
CA GLU A 19 -17.79 8.14 11.53
C GLU A 19 -17.27 6.69 11.49
N VAL A 20 -16.01 6.46 11.85
CA VAL A 20 -15.45 5.10 11.99
C VAL A 20 -16.11 4.38 13.17
N GLY A 21 -16.25 5.04 14.31
CA GLY A 21 -16.92 4.49 15.49
C GLY A 21 -18.36 4.06 15.21
N GLU A 22 -19.16 4.94 14.63
CA GLU A 22 -20.52 4.64 14.21
C GLU A 22 -20.61 3.48 13.20
N LEU A 23 -19.64 3.41 12.28
CA LEU A 23 -19.55 2.29 11.33
C LEU A 23 -19.27 0.97 12.05
N PHE A 24 -18.34 0.97 13.01
CA PHE A 24 -17.97 -0.24 13.76
C PHE A 24 -19.12 -0.73 14.64
N GLU A 25 -19.84 0.17 15.27
CA GLU A 25 -21.08 -0.14 16.01
C GLU A 25 -22.13 -0.78 15.11
N ARG A 26 -22.44 -0.12 13.99
CA ARG A 26 -23.42 -0.61 13.04
C ARG A 26 -23.07 -1.97 12.44
N LYS A 27 -21.77 -2.26 12.29
CA LYS A 27 -21.26 -3.55 11.79
C LYS A 27 -21.06 -4.58 12.90
N GLY A 28 -21.27 -4.24 14.16
CA GLY A 28 -21.05 -5.11 15.30
C GLY A 28 -19.56 -5.46 15.53
N ILE A 29 -18.65 -4.62 15.05
CA ILE A 29 -17.20 -4.79 15.23
C ILE A 29 -16.83 -4.37 16.65
N SER A 30 -17.26 -3.18 17.09
CA SER A 30 -17.05 -2.69 18.48
C SER A 30 -18.24 -3.06 19.36
N LYS A 31 -18.00 -3.19 20.68
CA LYS A 31 -19.02 -3.59 21.66
C LYS A 31 -19.62 -2.42 22.43
N GLU A 32 -18.82 -1.38 22.68
CA GLU A 32 -19.25 -0.21 23.46
C GLU A 32 -19.80 0.86 22.53
N ILE A 33 -21.05 1.23 22.74
CA ILE A 33 -21.72 2.29 21.95
C ILE A 33 -21.20 3.64 22.42
N GLY A 34 -20.83 4.52 21.47
CA GLY A 34 -20.32 5.86 21.74
C GLY A 34 -18.85 5.92 22.15
N ASN A 35 -18.14 4.80 22.22
CA ASN A 35 -16.70 4.81 22.48
C ASN A 35 -15.93 4.92 21.16
N HIS A 36 -15.58 6.15 20.80
CA HIS A 36 -14.82 6.48 19.60
C HIS A 36 -13.34 6.78 19.87
N ASP A 37 -12.80 6.28 21.00
CA ASP A 37 -11.38 6.39 21.29
C ASP A 37 -10.55 5.65 20.22
N PRO A 38 -9.53 6.30 19.62
CA PRO A 38 -8.74 5.69 18.55
C PRO A 38 -8.06 4.38 18.96
N THR A 39 -7.60 4.26 20.19
CA THR A 39 -6.96 3.04 20.69
C THR A 39 -7.97 1.90 20.79
N TYR A 40 -9.15 2.20 21.31
CA TYR A 40 -10.26 1.25 21.37
C TYR A 40 -10.68 0.76 19.99
N LEU A 41 -10.92 1.67 19.05
CA LEU A 41 -11.30 1.31 17.68
C LEU A 41 -10.22 0.49 16.97
N THR A 42 -8.94 0.85 17.16
CA THR A 42 -7.81 0.11 16.57
C THR A 42 -7.71 -1.31 17.13
N GLN A 43 -7.96 -1.49 18.43
CA GLN A 43 -7.97 -2.82 19.03
C GLN A 43 -9.11 -3.70 18.46
N TRP A 44 -10.29 -3.14 18.30
CA TRP A 44 -11.41 -3.89 17.71
C TRP A 44 -11.19 -4.22 16.23
N ALA A 45 -10.62 -3.29 15.46
CA ALA A 45 -10.19 -3.59 14.08
C ALA A 45 -9.19 -4.74 14.06
N ARG A 46 -8.20 -4.73 14.96
CA ARG A 46 -7.21 -5.78 15.10
C ARG A 46 -7.85 -7.14 15.45
N TYR A 47 -8.77 -7.18 16.39
CA TYR A 47 -9.47 -8.43 16.74
C TYR A 47 -10.30 -8.95 15.59
N SER A 48 -11.06 -8.10 14.93
CA SER A 48 -11.90 -8.48 13.79
C SER A 48 -11.09 -9.03 12.61
N LEU A 49 -9.98 -8.35 12.26
CA LEU A 49 -9.17 -8.75 11.10
C LEU A 49 -8.21 -9.91 11.39
N ARG A 50 -7.86 -10.15 12.65
CA ARG A 50 -6.85 -11.16 12.98
C ARG A 50 -7.25 -12.57 12.52
N GLN A 51 -8.50 -12.93 12.73
CA GLN A 51 -9.00 -14.24 12.34
C GLN A 51 -9.01 -14.41 10.82
N GLU A 52 -9.42 -13.37 10.10
CA GLU A 52 -9.40 -13.33 8.64
C GLU A 52 -7.99 -13.57 8.09
N PHE A 53 -6.95 -12.93 8.69
CA PHE A 53 -5.57 -13.19 8.31
C PHE A 53 -5.11 -14.62 8.61
N ILE A 54 -5.52 -15.19 9.74
CA ILE A 54 -5.12 -16.55 10.15
C ILE A 54 -5.74 -17.61 9.24
N GLU A 55 -6.98 -17.40 8.83
CA GLU A 55 -7.76 -18.35 8.00
C GLU A 55 -7.53 -18.17 6.50
N ALA A 56 -6.86 -17.08 6.08
CA ALA A 56 -6.62 -16.78 4.68
C ALA A 56 -5.77 -17.89 4.01
N GLU A 57 -6.29 -18.49 2.95
CA GLU A 57 -5.59 -19.48 2.14
C GLU A 57 -4.58 -18.84 1.16
N ALA A 58 -4.91 -17.64 0.69
CA ALA A 58 -4.06 -16.85 -0.21
C ALA A 58 -3.91 -15.43 0.28
N GLY A 59 -2.71 -14.87 0.13
CA GLY A 59 -2.42 -13.46 0.33
C GLY A 59 -2.04 -12.81 -1.00
N MET A 60 -2.56 -11.62 -1.24
CA MET A 60 -2.18 -10.82 -2.40
C MET A 60 -1.61 -9.49 -1.94
N THR A 61 -0.43 -9.13 -2.45
CA THR A 61 0.22 -7.85 -2.15
C THR A 61 0.60 -7.10 -3.41
N GLY A 62 0.65 -5.77 -3.29
CA GLY A 62 1.45 -4.98 -4.21
C GLY A 62 2.94 -5.16 -3.94
N CYS A 63 3.76 -4.40 -4.66
CA CYS A 63 5.19 -4.32 -4.42
C CYS A 63 5.65 -2.87 -4.66
N ASN A 64 6.34 -2.29 -3.68
CA ASN A 64 6.89 -0.94 -3.83
C ASN A 64 8.14 -0.96 -4.70
N PHE A 65 9.00 -1.97 -4.51
CA PHE A 65 10.22 -2.14 -5.30
C PHE A 65 10.54 -3.61 -5.50
N GLY A 66 11.02 -3.96 -6.70
CA GLY A 66 11.62 -5.27 -7.01
C GLY A 66 13.12 -5.11 -7.21
N VAL A 67 13.94 -5.91 -6.55
CA VAL A 67 15.41 -5.86 -6.66
C VAL A 67 15.87 -6.85 -7.71
N ALA A 68 16.30 -6.36 -8.89
CA ALA A 68 16.66 -7.22 -10.02
C ALA A 68 17.83 -8.17 -9.71
N ALA A 69 18.83 -7.70 -8.97
CA ALA A 69 20.02 -8.49 -8.63
C ALA A 69 19.71 -9.75 -7.79
N THR A 70 18.61 -9.74 -7.03
CA THR A 70 18.31 -10.80 -6.06
C THR A 70 16.94 -11.44 -6.24
N GLY A 71 16.05 -10.80 -7.00
CA GLY A 71 14.64 -11.20 -7.14
C GLY A 71 13.77 -10.88 -5.92
N ASP A 72 14.24 -10.03 -5.00
CA ASP A 72 13.47 -9.65 -3.83
C ASP A 72 12.34 -8.69 -4.20
N CYS A 73 11.16 -8.95 -3.65
CA CYS A 73 10.04 -8.04 -3.62
C CYS A 73 10.04 -7.29 -2.27
N VAL A 74 9.84 -5.98 -2.33
CA VAL A 74 9.89 -5.10 -1.15
C VAL A 74 8.55 -4.38 -1.00
N VAL A 75 7.94 -4.51 0.17
CA VAL A 75 6.70 -3.82 0.54
C VAL A 75 6.94 -2.96 1.76
N CYS A 76 6.50 -1.69 1.67
CA CYS A 76 6.59 -0.72 2.74
C CYS A 76 5.20 -0.42 3.29
N THR A 77 4.96 -0.67 4.56
CA THR A 77 3.68 -0.40 5.25
C THR A 77 3.90 0.20 6.63
N ASN A 78 2.84 0.76 7.21
CA ASN A 78 2.84 1.21 8.61
C ASN A 78 2.03 0.29 9.53
N GLU A 79 1.24 -0.62 8.98
CA GLU A 79 0.24 -1.43 9.68
C GLU A 79 0.65 -2.91 9.87
N GLY A 80 1.74 -3.37 9.26
CA GLY A 80 2.16 -4.77 9.31
C GLY A 80 1.25 -5.73 8.54
N ASN A 81 0.29 -5.22 7.79
CA ASN A 81 -0.64 -6.03 7.00
C ASN A 81 0.05 -6.83 5.88
N ALA A 82 1.10 -6.28 5.27
CA ALA A 82 1.88 -7.01 4.28
C ALA A 82 2.58 -8.22 4.89
N ASP A 83 3.15 -8.09 6.09
CA ASP A 83 3.81 -9.21 6.80
C ASP A 83 2.83 -10.35 7.05
N MET A 84 1.61 -10.05 7.48
CA MET A 84 0.58 -11.05 7.70
C MET A 84 0.11 -11.68 6.38
N SER A 85 -0.08 -10.88 5.33
CA SER A 85 -0.50 -11.37 4.01
C SER A 85 0.57 -12.22 3.30
N THR A 86 1.84 -12.05 3.64
CA THR A 86 2.95 -12.80 3.02
C THR A 86 3.36 -14.04 3.82
N SER A 87 3.26 -13.99 5.16
CA SER A 87 3.82 -15.01 6.04
C SER A 87 2.80 -16.07 6.49
N ILE A 88 1.52 -15.74 6.55
CA ILE A 88 0.48 -16.64 7.04
C ILE A 88 -0.06 -17.56 5.93
N PRO A 89 -0.50 -17.08 4.77
CA PRO A 89 -1.08 -17.92 3.73
C PRO A 89 -0.04 -18.86 3.09
N LYS A 90 -0.53 -19.96 2.53
CA LYS A 90 0.30 -20.90 1.74
C LYS A 90 0.59 -20.34 0.34
N LEU A 91 -0.35 -19.62 -0.23
CA LEU A 91 -0.22 -18.99 -1.55
C LEU A 91 -0.01 -17.49 -1.37
N HIS A 92 1.08 -16.96 -1.95
CA HIS A 92 1.33 -15.52 -2.00
C HIS A 92 1.43 -15.04 -3.45
N ILE A 93 0.58 -14.09 -3.82
CA ILE A 93 0.54 -13.47 -5.14
C ILE A 93 1.04 -12.02 -5.02
N VAL A 94 2.10 -11.68 -5.75
CA VAL A 94 2.66 -10.33 -5.81
C VAL A 94 2.30 -9.70 -7.15
N SER A 95 1.67 -8.53 -7.14
CA SER A 95 1.42 -7.74 -8.35
C SER A 95 2.34 -6.52 -8.36
N MET A 96 3.19 -6.40 -9.36
CA MET A 96 4.19 -5.35 -9.45
C MET A 96 4.27 -4.75 -10.86
N GLY A 97 4.22 -3.43 -10.96
CA GLY A 97 4.52 -2.75 -12.23
C GLY A 97 6.00 -2.91 -12.61
N ILE A 98 6.31 -3.07 -13.89
CA ILE A 98 7.70 -3.19 -14.38
C ILE A 98 8.56 -1.96 -14.06
N ASP A 99 7.90 -0.81 -13.88
CA ASP A 99 8.51 0.47 -13.48
C ASP A 99 9.00 0.49 -12.00
N LYS A 100 8.71 -0.56 -11.22
CA LYS A 100 9.12 -0.69 -9.82
C LYS A 100 10.44 -1.42 -9.63
N VAL A 101 11.02 -1.92 -10.70
CA VAL A 101 12.27 -2.67 -10.62
C VAL A 101 13.46 -1.73 -10.44
N VAL A 102 14.26 -2.01 -9.40
CA VAL A 102 15.54 -1.33 -9.13
C VAL A 102 16.69 -2.30 -9.30
N PRO A 103 17.89 -1.86 -9.71
CA PRO A 103 18.97 -2.79 -10.03
C PRO A 103 19.51 -3.57 -8.83
N ASN A 104 19.67 -2.91 -7.68
CA ASN A 104 20.36 -3.45 -6.50
C ASN A 104 19.87 -2.80 -5.20
N TYR A 105 20.40 -3.24 -4.07
CA TYR A 105 20.07 -2.73 -2.74
C TYR A 105 20.56 -1.30 -2.48
N GLU A 106 21.66 -0.88 -3.08
CA GLU A 106 22.17 0.49 -2.96
C GLU A 106 21.15 1.48 -3.53
N SER A 107 20.59 1.16 -4.70
CA SER A 107 19.50 1.94 -5.30
C SER A 107 18.23 1.89 -4.46
N LEU A 108 17.86 0.72 -3.93
CA LEU A 108 16.72 0.55 -3.05
C LEU A 108 16.83 1.43 -1.80
N ALA A 109 18.01 1.50 -1.17
CA ALA A 109 18.24 2.32 0.04
C ALA A 109 17.95 3.81 -0.19
N VAL A 110 18.25 4.32 -1.39
CA VAL A 110 17.91 5.70 -1.77
C VAL A 110 16.39 5.88 -1.87
N PHE A 111 15.71 4.97 -2.57
CA PHE A 111 14.26 5.06 -2.79
C PHE A 111 13.45 4.86 -1.50
N GLN A 112 13.88 4.00 -0.59
CA GLN A 112 13.24 3.82 0.70
C GLN A 112 13.26 5.10 1.55
N ARG A 113 14.39 5.82 1.54
CA ARG A 113 14.49 7.12 2.23
C ARG A 113 13.59 8.18 1.61
N LEU A 114 13.45 8.18 0.29
CA LEU A 114 12.61 9.13 -0.43
C LEU A 114 11.13 8.82 -0.27
N LEU A 115 10.74 7.56 -0.37
CA LEU A 115 9.34 7.14 -0.43
C LEU A 115 8.54 7.68 0.75
N ILE A 116 8.92 7.31 1.97
CA ILE A 116 8.10 7.62 3.14
C ILE A 116 8.14 9.11 3.52
N ARG A 117 9.29 9.74 3.38
CA ARG A 117 9.42 11.18 3.62
C ARG A 117 8.58 12.01 2.66
N SER A 118 8.54 11.59 1.41
CA SER A 118 7.73 12.24 0.37
C SER A 118 6.24 11.95 0.50
N ALA A 119 5.87 10.79 1.00
CA ALA A 119 4.48 10.38 1.15
C ALA A 119 3.80 11.02 2.36
N THR A 120 4.39 10.89 3.53
CA THR A 120 3.77 11.23 4.83
C THR A 120 4.66 12.09 5.73
N GLY A 121 5.89 12.42 5.32
CA GLY A 121 6.84 13.18 6.14
C GLY A 121 7.49 12.36 7.26
N GLN A 122 7.25 11.07 7.34
CA GLN A 122 7.86 10.21 8.35
C GLN A 122 9.37 10.05 8.10
N PRO A 123 10.20 9.95 9.15
CA PRO A 123 11.64 9.70 8.99
C PRO A 123 11.93 8.29 8.46
N SER A 124 11.11 7.31 8.83
CA SER A 124 11.18 5.92 8.36
C SER A 124 9.79 5.30 8.32
N VAL A 125 9.61 4.29 7.48
CA VAL A 125 8.41 3.43 7.46
C VAL A 125 8.48 2.47 8.66
N ALA A 126 7.32 2.10 9.21
CA ALA A 126 7.25 1.20 10.36
C ALA A 126 7.68 -0.22 10.00
N PHE A 127 7.27 -0.71 8.83
CA PHE A 127 7.58 -2.05 8.34
C PHE A 127 8.13 -1.99 6.92
N THR A 128 9.25 -2.66 6.70
CA THR A 128 9.79 -2.94 5.37
C THR A 128 9.97 -4.44 5.24
N SER A 129 9.03 -5.07 4.54
CA SER A 129 9.04 -6.51 4.32
C SER A 129 9.77 -6.83 3.03
N GLN A 130 10.73 -7.74 3.11
CA GLN A 130 11.49 -8.22 1.95
C GLN A 130 11.28 -9.72 1.83
N PHE A 131 10.88 -10.18 0.67
CA PHE A 131 10.62 -11.58 0.41
C PHE A 131 11.00 -11.97 -1.01
N ARG A 132 11.57 -13.16 -1.16
CA ARG A 132 12.07 -13.73 -2.40
C ARG A 132 11.39 -15.04 -2.76
N LYS A 133 10.82 -15.68 -1.77
CA LYS A 133 10.17 -16.97 -1.88
C LYS A 133 9.02 -17.08 -0.89
N ALA A 134 8.12 -18.01 -1.14
CA ALA A 134 7.08 -18.36 -0.19
C ALA A 134 7.66 -18.91 1.12
N ARG A 135 6.82 -18.94 2.15
CA ARG A 135 7.11 -19.69 3.38
C ARG A 135 7.35 -21.18 3.08
N PRO A 136 7.98 -21.95 3.97
CA PRO A 136 8.15 -23.38 3.78
C PRO A 136 6.81 -24.10 3.51
N GLY A 137 6.75 -24.87 2.42
CA GLY A 137 5.54 -25.56 1.98
C GLY A 137 4.47 -24.68 1.33
N GLY A 138 4.78 -23.43 1.01
CA GLY A 138 3.91 -22.53 0.28
C GLY A 138 4.41 -22.25 -1.14
N GLU A 139 3.62 -21.47 -1.88
CA GLU A 139 3.89 -21.03 -3.25
C GLU A 139 3.89 -19.50 -3.32
N MET A 140 4.73 -18.93 -4.20
CA MET A 140 4.77 -17.49 -4.46
C MET A 140 4.79 -17.25 -5.95
N HIS A 141 3.90 -16.39 -6.43
CA HIS A 141 3.81 -15.95 -7.80
C HIS A 141 4.01 -14.44 -7.90
N VAL A 142 4.92 -14.02 -8.77
CA VAL A 142 5.17 -12.60 -9.06
C VAL A 142 4.62 -12.26 -10.44
N ILE A 143 3.61 -11.40 -10.48
CA ILE A 143 2.99 -10.92 -11.71
C ILE A 143 3.60 -9.55 -12.05
N LEU A 144 4.38 -9.50 -13.11
CA LEU A 144 4.90 -8.25 -13.66
C LEU A 144 3.88 -7.62 -14.60
N VAL A 145 3.42 -6.44 -14.24
CA VAL A 145 2.38 -5.73 -14.98
C VAL A 145 3.02 -4.64 -15.83
N ASP A 146 2.94 -4.78 -17.13
CA ASP A 146 3.36 -3.73 -18.06
C ASP A 146 2.29 -2.65 -18.19
N ASN A 147 1.11 -2.98 -18.65
CA ASN A 147 -0.01 -2.04 -18.84
C ASN A 147 0.43 -0.74 -19.55
N GLY A 148 1.17 -0.86 -20.64
CA GLY A 148 1.67 0.26 -21.46
C GLY A 148 2.89 1.01 -20.89
N ARG A 149 3.51 0.52 -19.81
CA ARG A 149 4.70 1.14 -19.20
C ARG A 149 5.91 1.06 -20.11
N SER A 150 6.06 -0.04 -20.84
CA SER A 150 7.12 -0.19 -21.84
C SER A 150 7.02 0.85 -22.96
N ASP A 151 5.81 1.15 -23.42
CA ASP A 151 5.58 2.19 -24.43
C ASP A 151 5.92 3.58 -23.90
N ILE A 152 5.58 3.87 -22.64
CA ILE A 152 5.95 5.13 -21.98
C ILE A 152 7.48 5.25 -21.84
N ILE A 153 8.15 4.17 -21.44
CA ILE A 153 9.63 4.14 -21.30
C ILE A 153 10.31 4.34 -22.64
N ALA A 154 9.78 3.74 -23.71
CA ALA A 154 10.32 3.86 -25.06
C ALA A 154 10.07 5.24 -25.69
N ASN A 155 9.12 6.02 -25.18
CA ASN A 155 8.76 7.33 -25.73
C ASN A 155 9.76 8.41 -25.33
N PRO A 156 10.46 9.09 -26.28
CA PRO A 156 11.48 10.09 -25.97
C PRO A 156 10.96 11.32 -25.23
N VAL A 157 9.66 11.60 -25.29
CA VAL A 157 9.03 12.74 -24.60
C VAL A 157 8.56 12.35 -23.21
N HIS A 158 7.98 11.14 -23.05
CA HIS A 158 7.26 10.74 -21.85
C HIS A 158 8.03 9.76 -20.94
N TRP A 159 9.19 9.25 -21.32
CA TRP A 159 9.95 8.26 -20.53
C TRP A 159 10.21 8.65 -19.07
N ARG A 160 10.30 9.96 -18.79
CA ARG A 160 10.51 10.47 -17.42
C ARG A 160 9.35 10.15 -16.47
N THR A 161 8.16 9.89 -17.01
CA THR A 161 6.99 9.48 -16.20
C THR A 161 7.25 8.16 -15.49
N ALA A 162 8.03 7.27 -16.10
CA ALA A 162 8.40 5.98 -15.50
C ALA A 162 9.33 6.11 -14.26
N LYS A 163 9.90 7.29 -14.00
CA LYS A 163 10.65 7.55 -12.75
C LYS A 163 9.77 7.76 -11.52
N CYS A 164 8.46 7.74 -11.69
CA CYS A 164 7.51 7.92 -10.60
C CYS A 164 7.56 6.74 -9.62
N ILE A 165 7.93 6.99 -8.36
CA ILE A 165 7.93 5.98 -7.29
C ILE A 165 6.59 5.90 -6.54
N ARG A 166 5.58 6.64 -7.00
CA ARG A 166 4.22 6.71 -6.44
C ARG A 166 4.16 7.18 -4.97
N CYS A 167 5.05 8.08 -4.59
CA CYS A 167 5.08 8.66 -3.24
C CYS A 167 3.96 9.67 -2.97
N GLY A 168 3.28 10.21 -3.99
CA GLY A 168 2.22 11.21 -3.83
C GLY A 168 2.68 12.64 -3.54
N ALA A 169 3.98 12.94 -3.47
CA ALA A 169 4.50 14.28 -3.12
C ALA A 169 4.00 15.38 -4.07
N CYS A 170 3.93 15.10 -5.37
CA CYS A 170 3.40 16.04 -6.36
C CYS A 170 1.91 16.37 -6.13
N MET A 171 1.14 15.42 -5.62
CA MET A 171 -0.28 15.62 -5.29
C MET A 171 -0.43 16.49 -4.05
N ASN A 172 0.44 16.32 -3.06
CA ASN A 172 0.44 17.15 -1.84
C ASN A 172 0.68 18.64 -2.13
N THR A 173 1.37 18.97 -3.23
CA THR A 173 1.61 20.35 -3.66
C THR A 173 0.66 20.85 -4.73
N CYS A 174 -0.06 19.98 -5.40
CA CYS A 174 -0.98 20.33 -6.48
C CYS A 174 -2.14 21.19 -5.95
N PRO A 175 -2.37 22.41 -6.49
CA PRO A 175 -3.46 23.27 -6.03
C PRO A 175 -4.85 22.69 -6.28
N VAL A 176 -5.02 21.91 -7.33
CA VAL A 176 -6.29 21.22 -7.62
C VAL A 176 -6.52 20.10 -6.60
N TYR A 177 -5.52 19.23 -6.39
CA TYR A 177 -5.62 18.13 -5.44
C TYR A 177 -5.85 18.60 -3.99
N ARG A 178 -5.23 19.72 -3.59
CA ARG A 178 -5.47 20.34 -2.27
C ARG A 178 -6.92 20.79 -2.05
N ARG A 179 -7.66 21.08 -3.12
CA ARG A 179 -9.05 21.54 -3.06
C ARG A 179 -10.04 20.37 -3.09
N SER A 180 -9.83 19.41 -3.97
CA SER A 180 -10.78 18.35 -4.27
C SER A 180 -10.32 16.96 -3.88
N MET A 181 -9.08 16.82 -3.41
CA MET A 181 -8.46 15.53 -3.12
C MET A 181 -8.60 14.55 -4.31
N GLY A 182 -8.77 13.26 -4.04
CA GLY A 182 -8.98 12.23 -5.05
C GLY A 182 -10.32 12.31 -5.79
N TYR A 183 -11.27 13.09 -5.30
CA TYR A 183 -12.62 13.14 -5.85
C TYR A 183 -12.71 13.68 -7.28
N SER A 184 -11.77 14.58 -7.67
CA SER A 184 -11.69 15.10 -9.04
C SER A 184 -10.97 14.18 -10.02
N TYR A 185 -10.33 13.16 -9.51
CA TYR A 185 -9.64 12.15 -10.29
C TYR A 185 -10.50 10.89 -10.27
N SER A 186 -10.69 10.24 -11.43
CA SER A 186 -11.39 8.96 -11.47
C SER A 186 -10.62 7.91 -10.67
N TYR A 187 -11.20 6.71 -10.47
CA TYR A 187 -10.60 5.58 -9.75
C TYR A 187 -9.17 5.21 -10.20
N PHE A 188 -8.73 5.73 -11.29
CA PHE A 188 -7.40 5.58 -11.86
C PHE A 188 -6.56 6.83 -11.58
N ILE A 189 -6.14 7.00 -10.33
CA ILE A 189 -4.99 7.84 -10.06
C ILE A 189 -3.78 7.04 -10.57
N PRO A 190 -3.06 7.55 -11.57
CA PRO A 190 -1.97 6.81 -12.20
C PRO A 190 -0.84 6.49 -11.25
#